data_75aab80b54af387758af6bca107830ed
#
_entry.id   75aab80b54af387758af6bca107830ed
#
_cell.length_a   1.000
_cell.length_b   1.000
_cell.length_c   1.000
_cell.angle_alpha   90.00
_cell.angle_beta   90.00
_cell.angle_gamma   90.00
#
_symmetry.space_group_name_H-M   'P 1'
#
loop_
_entity.id
_entity.type
_entity.pdbx_description
1 polymer ?
#
loop_
_entity_poly.entity_id
_entity_poly.type
_entity_poly.pdbx_seq_one_letter_code
_entity_poly.pdbx_strand_id
1 'polypeptide(L)'
;KIVTLGEIMLRLSTPGNTRFVQSDSFDVVYGGGEANVAVSCANYGHEAYFVTKLPKHEIGQSAVNALRKYGVRTDYIARGGDRIGIYYLETGASMRPSKVIYDRANSAISEAEPCDFDLMLLWKEQTGFIGLVLPQPFLIKLPS
;
A
#
# COMPACT_ATOMS: atom_id res chain seq x y z
N LYS A 1 9.68 16.11 -7.21
CA LYS A 1 9.22 15.24 -6.14
C LYS A 1 7.80 14.80 -6.42
N ILE A 2 7.50 13.55 -6.20
CA ILE A 2 6.15 12.99 -6.35
C ILE A 2 5.78 12.33 -5.02
N VAL A 3 4.58 12.62 -4.52
CA VAL A 3 4.05 12.02 -3.30
C VAL A 3 2.78 11.26 -3.63
N THR A 4 2.71 10.02 -3.21
CA THR A 4 1.51 9.20 -3.33
C THR A 4 1.01 8.83 -1.94
N LEU A 5 -0.30 8.93 -1.73
CA LEU A 5 -0.97 8.58 -0.47
C LEU A 5 -1.94 7.44 -0.74
N GLY A 6 -1.83 6.36 0.00
CA GLY A 6 -2.75 5.26 -0.16
C GLY A 6 -2.44 4.04 0.69
N GLU A 7 -3.02 2.91 0.33
CA GLU A 7 -2.83 1.65 1.00
C GLU A 7 -1.81 0.76 0.28
N ILE A 8 -0.90 0.19 1.04
CA ILE A 8 -0.12 -0.96 0.60
C ILE A 8 -0.61 -2.19 1.36
N MET A 9 -0.90 -3.25 0.62
CA MET A 9 -1.44 -4.50 1.16
C MET A 9 -0.46 -5.64 0.98
N LEU A 10 -0.54 -6.60 1.89
CA LEU A 10 0.09 -7.90 1.75
C LEU A 10 -0.71 -8.75 0.77
N ARG A 11 -0.15 -9.07 -0.38
CA ARG A 11 -0.73 -10.01 -1.34
C ARG A 11 -0.23 -11.41 -1.07
N LEU A 12 -1.15 -12.33 -0.86
CA LEU A 12 -0.91 -13.75 -0.71
C LEU A 12 -1.46 -14.48 -1.94
N SER A 13 -0.58 -14.92 -2.83
CA SER A 13 -0.95 -15.59 -4.08
C SER A 13 -0.72 -17.09 -3.98
N THR A 14 -1.65 -17.89 -4.50
CA THR A 14 -1.40 -19.32 -4.64
C THR A 14 -0.30 -19.56 -5.69
N PRO A 15 0.59 -20.56 -5.48
CA PRO A 15 1.62 -20.89 -6.46
C PRO A 15 1.02 -21.31 -7.81
N GLY A 16 1.57 -20.77 -8.88
CA GLY A 16 1.11 -21.09 -10.25
C GLY A 16 -0.39 -20.85 -10.43
N ASN A 17 -1.10 -21.85 -10.91
CA ASN A 17 -2.56 -21.79 -11.13
C ASN A 17 -3.34 -22.65 -10.11
N THR A 18 -2.76 -22.92 -8.95
CA THR A 18 -3.39 -23.71 -7.90
C THR A 18 -4.58 -22.94 -7.30
N ARG A 19 -5.64 -23.65 -6.97
CA ARG A 19 -6.82 -23.07 -6.30
C ARG A 19 -6.54 -22.87 -4.81
N PHE A 20 -7.23 -21.92 -4.20
CA PHE A 20 -7.14 -21.69 -2.75
C PHE A 20 -7.35 -22.95 -1.92
N VAL A 21 -8.36 -23.75 -2.29
CA VAL A 21 -8.69 -25.00 -1.57
C VAL A 21 -7.68 -26.14 -1.77
N GLN A 22 -6.72 -25.96 -2.66
CA GLN A 22 -5.71 -26.96 -2.99
C GLN A 22 -4.30 -26.53 -2.55
N SER A 23 -4.13 -25.29 -2.16
CA SER A 23 -2.80 -24.71 -1.90
C SER A 23 -2.41 -24.88 -0.45
N ASP A 24 -1.21 -25.36 -0.21
CA ASP A 24 -0.59 -25.49 1.13
C ASP A 24 0.38 -24.32 1.42
N SER A 25 0.58 -23.43 0.47
CA SER A 25 1.50 -22.29 0.60
C SER A 25 1.00 -21.07 -0.18
N PHE A 26 1.56 -19.90 0.15
CA PHE A 26 1.33 -18.66 -0.59
C PHE A 26 2.65 -17.96 -0.89
N ASP A 27 2.72 -17.38 -2.07
CA ASP A 27 3.76 -16.42 -2.43
C ASP A 27 3.41 -15.06 -1.85
N VAL A 28 4.39 -14.39 -1.26
CA VAL A 28 4.23 -13.11 -0.57
C VAL A 28 4.74 -11.98 -1.46
N VAL A 29 3.86 -11.02 -1.76
CA VAL A 29 4.20 -9.78 -2.46
C VAL A 29 3.44 -8.63 -1.81
N TYR A 30 4.04 -7.44 -1.80
CA TYR A 30 3.36 -6.22 -1.38
C TYR A 30 2.87 -5.43 -2.60
N GLY A 31 1.67 -4.89 -2.54
CA GLY A 31 1.10 -4.11 -3.63
C GLY A 31 -0.07 -3.24 -3.20
N GLY A 32 -0.35 -2.27 -4.03
CA GLY A 32 -1.44 -1.31 -3.87
C GLY A 32 -1.36 -0.32 -5.03
N GLY A 33 -2.47 0.27 -5.43
CA GLY A 33 -2.51 1.17 -6.58
C GLY A 33 -1.47 2.29 -6.47
N GLU A 34 -1.50 3.03 -5.38
CA GLU A 34 -0.64 4.19 -5.15
C GLU A 34 0.81 3.78 -4.84
N ALA A 35 1.01 2.65 -4.17
CA ALA A 35 2.32 2.07 -3.95
C ALA A 35 2.98 1.68 -5.28
N ASN A 36 2.20 1.09 -6.20
CA ASN A 36 2.68 0.76 -7.55
C ASN A 36 3.04 2.01 -8.35
N VAL A 37 2.25 3.09 -8.23
CA VAL A 37 2.57 4.39 -8.84
C VAL A 37 3.87 4.96 -8.28
N ALA A 38 4.06 4.92 -6.95
CA ALA A 38 5.30 5.36 -6.31
C ALA A 38 6.52 4.59 -6.84
N VAL A 39 6.41 3.27 -6.93
CA VAL A 39 7.47 2.40 -7.49
C VAL A 39 7.75 2.76 -8.95
N SER A 40 6.72 2.95 -9.76
CA SER A 40 6.89 3.34 -11.18
C SER A 40 7.59 4.70 -11.30
N CYS A 41 7.17 5.67 -10.51
CA CYS A 41 7.82 7.00 -10.50
C CYS A 41 9.29 6.91 -10.08
N ALA A 42 9.62 6.11 -9.07
CA ALA A 42 10.99 5.88 -8.65
C ALA A 42 11.83 5.21 -9.76
N ASN A 43 11.26 4.23 -10.47
CA ASN A 43 11.92 3.57 -11.60
C ASN A 43 12.17 4.53 -12.78
N TYR A 44 11.34 5.55 -12.96
CA TYR A 44 11.54 6.60 -13.96
C TYR A 44 12.51 7.70 -13.49
N GLY A 45 13.17 7.54 -12.36
CA GLY A 45 14.16 8.47 -11.84
C GLY A 45 13.58 9.66 -11.06
N HIS A 46 12.30 9.63 -10.71
CA HIS A 46 11.71 10.66 -9.87
C HIS A 46 11.97 10.38 -8.39
N GLU A 47 12.08 11.44 -7.59
CA GLU A 47 12.09 11.34 -6.14
C GLU A 47 10.65 11.06 -5.67
N ALA A 48 10.32 9.79 -5.45
CA ALA A 48 8.98 9.32 -5.10
C ALA A 48 8.87 9.01 -3.61
N TYR A 49 7.88 9.59 -2.95
CA TYR A 49 7.51 9.34 -1.56
C TYR A 49 6.18 8.60 -1.50
N PHE A 50 6.09 7.64 -0.60
CA PHE A 50 4.84 6.96 -0.30
C PHE A 50 4.39 7.29 1.13
N VAL A 51 3.15 7.73 1.26
CA VAL A 51 2.51 8.09 2.52
C VAL A 51 1.45 7.06 2.85
N THR A 52 1.56 6.45 4.02
CA THR A 52 0.61 5.47 4.52
C THR A 52 0.80 5.29 6.02
N LYS A 53 -0.05 4.48 6.65
CA LYS A 53 0.14 4.04 8.03
C LYS A 53 0.29 2.53 8.06
N LEU A 54 1.35 2.04 8.71
CA LEU A 54 1.69 0.63 8.81
C LEU A 54 1.91 0.22 10.27
N PRO A 55 1.59 -1.03 10.64
CA PRO A 55 1.84 -1.53 11.98
C PRO A 55 3.34 -1.52 12.31
N LYS A 56 3.65 -1.46 13.61
CA LYS A 56 5.03 -1.37 14.09
C LYS A 56 5.79 -2.71 14.00
N HIS A 57 5.08 -3.83 13.97
CA HIS A 57 5.68 -5.16 13.92
C HIS A 57 6.36 -5.48 12.58
N GLU A 58 6.96 -6.65 12.48
CA GLU A 58 7.83 -7.08 11.38
C GLU A 58 7.14 -7.14 10.02
N ILE A 59 5.83 -7.44 9.98
CA ILE A 59 5.07 -7.45 8.72
C ILE A 59 4.96 -6.03 8.15
N GLY A 60 4.70 -5.03 9.00
CA GLY A 60 4.75 -3.62 8.60
C GLY A 60 6.14 -3.19 8.13
N GLN A 61 7.19 -3.66 8.81
CA GLN A 61 8.57 -3.39 8.41
C GLN A 61 8.91 -4.04 7.07
N SER A 62 8.43 -5.24 6.83
CA SER A 62 8.61 -5.94 5.55
C SER A 62 7.97 -5.17 4.38
N ALA A 63 6.81 -4.56 4.58
CA ALA A 63 6.19 -3.68 3.59
C ALA A 63 7.04 -2.43 3.30
N VAL A 64 7.61 -1.81 4.33
CA VAL A 64 8.55 -0.68 4.18
C VAL A 64 9.79 -1.10 3.38
N ASN A 65 10.35 -2.26 3.70
CA ASN A 65 11.51 -2.80 2.99
C ASN A 65 11.22 -3.08 1.52
N ALA A 66 10.02 -3.58 1.22
CA ALA A 66 9.58 -3.81 -0.16
C ALA A 66 9.53 -2.52 -0.98
N LEU A 67 9.07 -1.42 -0.40
CA LEU A 67 9.09 -0.09 -1.04
C LEU A 67 10.52 0.42 -1.25
N ARG A 68 11.36 0.32 -0.22
CA ARG A 68 12.76 0.76 -0.27
C ARG A 68 13.57 0.00 -1.31
N LYS A 69 13.29 -1.27 -1.52
CA LYS A 69 13.92 -2.10 -2.56
C LYS A 69 13.83 -1.47 -3.96
N TYR A 70 12.76 -0.74 -4.24
CA TYR A 70 12.52 -0.07 -5.50
C TYR A 70 12.86 1.43 -5.48
N GLY A 71 13.53 1.91 -4.42
CA GLY A 71 13.95 3.30 -4.31
C GLY A 71 12.87 4.29 -3.89
N VAL A 72 11.72 3.80 -3.41
CA VAL A 72 10.66 4.67 -2.88
C VAL A 72 11.07 5.18 -1.50
N ARG A 73 10.91 6.48 -1.28
CA ARG A 73 11.17 7.13 0.00
C ARG A 73 10.03 6.86 0.97
N THR A 74 10.39 6.43 2.17
CA THR A 74 9.46 5.98 3.20
C THR A 74 9.44 6.86 4.45
N ASP A 75 9.99 8.06 4.34
CA ASP A 75 10.18 9.01 5.43
C ASP A 75 8.85 9.47 6.07
N TYR A 76 7.75 9.45 5.28
CA TYR A 76 6.42 9.89 5.71
C TYR A 76 5.45 8.75 6.01
N ILE A 77 5.96 7.54 6.22
CA ILE A 77 5.14 6.40 6.64
C ILE A 77 4.93 6.47 8.16
N ALA A 78 3.68 6.68 8.57
CA ALA A 78 3.28 6.60 9.97
C ALA A 78 3.31 5.15 10.47
N ARG A 79 3.68 4.96 11.72
CA ARG A 79 3.76 3.61 12.33
C ARG A 79 2.77 3.51 13.50
N GLY A 80 1.84 2.59 13.38
CA GLY A 80 0.79 2.34 14.38
C GLY A 80 -0.29 1.42 13.83
N GLY A 81 -1.31 1.15 14.64
CA GLY A 81 -2.34 0.17 14.30
C GLY A 81 -1.86 -1.27 14.48
N ASP A 82 -2.77 -2.22 14.32
CA ASP A 82 -2.54 -3.62 14.67
C ASP A 82 -2.21 -4.50 13.47
N ARG A 83 -2.70 -4.15 12.27
CA ARG A 83 -2.55 -5.01 11.11
C ARG A 83 -2.38 -4.23 9.80
N ILE A 84 -1.78 -4.91 8.82
CA ILE A 84 -1.79 -4.49 7.41
C ILE A 84 -3.00 -5.11 6.71
N GLY A 85 -3.56 -4.44 5.72
CA GLY A 85 -4.57 -5.02 4.84
C GLY A 85 -3.98 -6.18 4.03
N ILE A 86 -4.77 -7.23 3.85
CA ILE A 86 -4.37 -8.44 3.09
C ILE A 86 -5.34 -8.63 1.94
N TYR A 87 -4.85 -9.10 0.82
CA TYR A 87 -5.69 -9.71 -0.20
C TYR A 87 -5.09 -11.01 -0.72
N TYR A 88 -5.97 -11.96 -0.94
CA TYR A 88 -5.62 -13.28 -1.46
C TYR A 88 -5.89 -13.31 -2.96
N LEU A 89 -4.94 -13.83 -3.72
CA LEU A 89 -5.05 -13.95 -5.16
C LEU A 89 -4.92 -15.41 -5.59
N GLU A 90 -5.95 -15.90 -6.26
CA GLU A 90 -5.92 -17.15 -7.03
C GLU A 90 -5.78 -16.81 -8.50
N THR A 91 -4.68 -17.18 -9.11
CA THR A 91 -4.45 -16.93 -10.53
C THR A 91 -5.34 -17.83 -11.39
N GLY A 92 -6.03 -17.22 -12.34
CA GLY A 92 -6.86 -17.95 -13.29
C GLY A 92 -6.06 -18.85 -14.24
N ALA A 93 -6.71 -19.83 -14.80
CA ALA A 93 -6.14 -20.74 -15.79
C ALA A 93 -7.13 -21.00 -16.91
N SER A 94 -6.73 -20.77 -18.16
CA SER A 94 -7.59 -20.93 -19.33
C SER A 94 -8.92 -20.16 -19.18
N MET A 95 -10.05 -20.83 -19.17
CA MET A 95 -11.38 -20.21 -19.03
C MET A 95 -11.76 -19.87 -17.58
N ARG A 96 -10.95 -20.28 -16.61
CA ARG A 96 -11.19 -19.94 -15.21
C ARG A 96 -10.62 -18.56 -14.89
N PRO A 97 -11.45 -17.58 -14.48
CA PRO A 97 -10.97 -16.26 -14.11
C PRO A 97 -10.14 -16.30 -12.81
N SER A 98 -9.31 -15.28 -12.63
CA SER A 98 -8.63 -15.05 -11.35
C SER A 98 -9.66 -14.68 -10.28
N LYS A 99 -9.36 -15.06 -9.04
CA LYS A 99 -10.21 -14.76 -7.88
C LYS A 99 -9.42 -13.96 -6.85
N VAL A 100 -10.02 -12.89 -6.37
CA VAL A 100 -9.45 -12.04 -5.33
C VAL A 100 -10.38 -12.04 -4.12
N ILE A 101 -9.80 -12.19 -2.93
CA ILE A 101 -10.50 -12.07 -1.65
C ILE A 101 -9.78 -11.01 -0.84
N TYR A 102 -10.51 -9.97 -0.41
CA TYR A 102 -9.98 -8.91 0.42
C TYR A 102 -10.22 -9.18 1.90
N ASP A 103 -9.19 -8.98 2.70
CA ASP A 103 -9.21 -8.97 4.17
C ASP A 103 -8.48 -7.72 4.65
N ARG A 104 -9.17 -6.58 4.62
CA ARG A 104 -8.59 -5.27 4.89
C ARG A 104 -9.34 -4.44 5.93
N ALA A 105 -10.33 -5.01 6.59
CA ALA A 105 -11.03 -4.34 7.67
C ALA A 105 -10.09 -4.04 8.84
N ASN A 106 -10.22 -2.85 9.44
CA ASN A 106 -9.42 -2.41 10.57
C ASN A 106 -7.90 -2.45 10.31
N SER A 107 -7.49 -2.27 9.06
CA SER A 107 -6.08 -2.09 8.73
C SER A 107 -5.54 -0.77 9.30
N ALA A 108 -4.24 -0.69 9.56
CA ALA A 108 -3.61 0.51 10.14
C ALA A 108 -3.95 1.78 9.35
N ILE A 109 -3.97 1.71 8.02
CA ILE A 109 -4.33 2.85 7.18
C ILE A 109 -5.83 3.19 7.24
N SER A 110 -6.72 2.21 7.41
CA SER A 110 -8.16 2.45 7.54
C SER A 110 -8.53 3.14 8.85
N GLU A 111 -7.70 3.02 9.86
CA GLU A 111 -7.81 3.66 11.17
C GLU A 111 -6.90 4.89 11.31
N ALA A 112 -6.26 5.32 10.23
CA ALA A 112 -5.39 6.48 10.26
C ALA A 112 -6.19 7.79 10.41
N GLU A 113 -5.64 8.72 11.15
CA GLU A 113 -6.21 10.06 11.34
C GLU A 113 -5.32 11.10 10.66
N PRO A 114 -5.85 12.28 10.31
CA PRO A 114 -5.05 13.35 9.71
C PRO A 114 -3.83 13.77 10.54
N CYS A 115 -3.91 13.62 11.87
CA CYS A 115 -2.81 13.92 12.80
C CYS A 115 -1.66 12.89 12.73
N ASP A 116 -1.87 11.72 12.12
CA ASP A 116 -0.82 10.74 11.89
C ASP A 116 0.19 11.19 10.83
N PHE A 117 -0.18 12.19 10.03
CA PHE A 117 0.61 12.68 8.90
C PHE A 117 0.93 14.16 9.05
N ASP A 118 2.18 14.54 8.79
CA ASP A 118 2.56 15.95 8.66
C ASP A 118 2.16 16.47 7.27
N LEU A 119 0.87 16.77 7.11
CA LEU A 119 0.30 17.23 5.85
C LEU A 119 0.86 18.59 5.40
N MET A 120 1.24 19.45 6.34
CA MET A 120 1.83 20.77 6.03
C MET A 120 3.22 20.63 5.43
N LEU A 121 4.03 19.72 5.95
CA LEU A 121 5.35 19.42 5.41
C LEU A 121 5.24 18.77 4.02
N LEU A 122 4.32 17.83 3.89
CA LEU A 122 4.03 17.16 2.61
C LEU A 122 3.63 18.17 1.53
N TRP A 123 2.84 19.18 1.88
CA TRP A 123 2.35 20.19 0.94
C TRP A 123 3.42 21.19 0.51
N LYS A 124 4.30 21.61 1.41
CA LYS A 124 5.34 22.62 1.13
C LYS A 124 6.45 22.15 0.18
N GLU A 125 6.69 20.86 0.10
CA GLU A 125 7.84 20.32 -0.61
C GLU A 125 7.52 19.73 -2.00
N GLN A 126 6.28 19.85 -2.48
CA GLN A 126 5.81 19.08 -3.64
C GLN A 126 5.86 19.81 -4.97
N THR A 127 6.22 19.03 -6.02
CA THR A 127 5.96 19.38 -7.43
C THR A 127 4.78 18.59 -8.02
N GLY A 128 4.33 17.52 -7.40
CA GLY A 128 3.17 16.74 -7.82
C GLY A 128 2.62 15.83 -6.71
N PHE A 129 1.32 15.81 -6.55
CA PHE A 129 0.61 14.95 -5.61
C PHE A 129 -0.34 14.02 -6.35
N ILE A 130 -0.20 12.72 -6.10
CA ILE A 130 -1.14 11.71 -6.56
C ILE A 130 -1.77 11.09 -5.31
N GLY A 131 -2.97 11.55 -4.99
CA GLY A 131 -3.74 11.02 -3.87
C GLY A 131 -4.83 10.09 -4.35
N LEU A 132 -5.11 9.04 -3.59
CA LEU A 132 -6.26 8.19 -3.80
C LEU A 132 -7.44 8.66 -2.94
N VAL A 133 -8.63 8.36 -3.46
CA VAL A 133 -9.86 8.37 -2.67
C VAL A 133 -9.80 7.21 -1.67
N LEU A 134 -9.41 7.51 -0.43
CA LEU A 134 -9.58 6.58 0.67
C LEU A 134 -11.08 6.35 0.88
N PRO A 135 -11.53 5.12 1.15
CA PRO A 135 -12.92 4.90 1.53
C PRO A 135 -13.23 5.75 2.77
N GLN A 136 -14.35 6.46 2.70
CA GLN A 136 -14.83 7.37 3.76
C GLN A 136 -14.47 6.89 5.18
N PRO A 137 -13.88 7.74 6.08
CA PRO A 137 -14.19 9.16 6.23
C PRO A 137 -13.05 10.16 5.96
N PHE A 138 -12.09 9.82 5.12
CA PHE A 138 -10.98 10.71 4.80
C PHE A 138 -11.32 11.78 3.76
N LEU A 139 -12.27 12.66 4.06
CA LEU A 139 -12.35 13.95 3.41
C LEU A 139 -11.32 14.89 4.05
N ILE A 140 -10.09 14.87 3.54
CA ILE A 140 -9.12 15.92 3.85
C ILE A 140 -9.71 17.22 3.28
N LYS A 141 -10.26 18.07 4.14
CA LYS A 141 -10.50 19.47 3.79
C LYS A 141 -9.12 20.10 3.58
N LEU A 142 -8.76 20.30 2.33
CA LEU A 142 -7.61 21.12 1.98
C LEU A 142 -7.85 22.53 2.52
N PRO A 143 -6.85 23.16 3.16
CA PRO A 143 -6.96 24.58 3.52
C PRO A 143 -7.07 25.38 2.22
N SER A 144 -8.07 26.25 2.20
CA SER A 144 -8.28 27.26 1.15
C SER A 144 -7.13 28.25 1.06
#